data_83f21a05841be85ce236494d2207c699
#
_entry.id   83f21a05841be85ce236494d2207c699
#
_cell.length_a   1.000
_cell.length_b   1.000
_cell.length_c   1.000
_cell.angle_alpha   90.00
_cell.angle_beta   90.00
_cell.angle_gamma   90.00
#
_symmetry.space_group_name_H-M   'P 1'
#
loop_
_entity.id
_entity.type
_entity.pdbx_description
1 polymer ?
#
loop_
_entity_poly.entity_id
_entity_poly.type
_entity_poly.pdbx_seq_one_letter_code
_entity_poly.pdbx_strand_id
1 'polypeptide(L)'
;FRTDWLDIMPHTGVRYTSLHTYGYDLEVDDRTLNSVDDDFLNIVQFPTGVTLTKNIAAGGWNIKPQFDASIIPAVGDTKTKTRVTYSGIDAEDSIRNTITDTVSWSGMAGLQFEKGDFTVGVNYNIQASTHETDQNVSLNLVYKF
;
A
#
# COMPACT_ATOMS: atom_id res chain seq x y z
N PHE A 1 14.34 20.49 1.77
CA PHE A 1 14.61 21.87 2.23
C PHE A 1 14.67 21.88 3.74
N ARG A 2 15.73 22.46 4.30
CA ARG A 2 15.93 22.58 5.75
C ARG A 2 15.70 24.03 6.15
N THR A 3 14.79 24.25 7.10
CA THR A 3 14.57 25.54 7.74
C THR A 3 15.00 25.46 9.21
N ASP A 4 15.14 26.59 9.89
CA ASP A 4 15.57 26.62 11.31
C ASP A 4 14.58 25.88 12.25
N TRP A 5 13.36 25.63 11.81
CA TRP A 5 12.31 25.05 12.63
C TRP A 5 11.69 23.77 12.08
N LEU A 6 11.90 23.42 10.79
CA LEU A 6 11.29 22.27 10.13
C LEU A 6 12.12 21.80 8.94
N ASP A 7 12.31 20.51 8.80
CA ASP A 7 12.86 19.89 7.60
C ASP A 7 11.70 19.43 6.68
N ILE A 8 11.74 19.85 5.42
CA ILE A 8 10.74 19.56 4.39
C ILE A 8 11.41 18.69 3.32
N MET A 9 10.96 17.47 3.16
CA MET A 9 11.53 16.50 2.23
C MET A 9 10.47 16.06 1.20
N PRO A 10 10.42 16.70 0.02
CA PRO A 10 9.60 16.18 -1.08
C PRO A 10 10.21 14.88 -1.57
N HIS A 11 9.35 13.93 -1.90
CA HIS A 11 9.76 12.64 -2.43
C HIS A 11 8.84 12.20 -3.56
N THR A 12 9.39 11.41 -4.45
CA THR A 12 8.65 10.73 -5.52
C THR A 12 9.30 9.39 -5.78
N GLY A 13 8.51 8.46 -6.30
CA GLY A 13 8.99 7.12 -6.60
C GLY A 13 8.17 6.44 -7.67
N VAL A 14 8.61 5.26 -8.06
CA VAL A 14 7.89 4.36 -8.95
C VAL A 14 7.79 3.00 -8.25
N ARG A 15 6.59 2.44 -8.21
CA ARG A 15 6.34 1.08 -7.74
C ARG A 15 5.70 0.29 -8.88
N TYR A 16 6.30 -0.82 -9.23
CA TYR A 16 5.74 -1.78 -10.17
C TYR A 16 5.28 -3.02 -9.43
N THR A 17 4.06 -3.44 -9.70
CA THR A 17 3.47 -4.66 -9.15
C THR A 17 2.97 -5.51 -10.31
N SER A 18 3.43 -6.77 -10.37
CA SER A 18 2.91 -7.78 -11.28
C SER A 18 2.24 -8.87 -10.45
N LEU A 19 1.00 -9.18 -10.78
CA LEU A 19 0.20 -10.23 -10.16
C LEU A 19 -0.21 -11.23 -11.23
N HIS A 20 0.07 -12.50 -10.99
CA HIS A 20 -0.38 -13.61 -11.83
C HIS A 20 -1.33 -14.49 -11.02
N THR A 21 -2.55 -14.59 -11.49
CA THR A 21 -3.55 -15.55 -10.95
C THR A 21 -3.64 -16.73 -11.90
N TYR A 22 -3.29 -17.91 -11.42
CA TYR A 22 -3.36 -19.14 -12.22
C TYR A 22 -4.81 -19.54 -12.40
N GLY A 23 -5.17 -19.90 -13.64
CA GLY A 23 -6.43 -20.55 -13.95
C GLY A 23 -6.49 -21.94 -13.33
N TYR A 24 -7.68 -22.42 -13.14
CA TYR A 24 -7.94 -23.79 -12.69
C TYR A 24 -9.26 -24.31 -13.25
N ASP A 25 -9.30 -25.63 -13.45
CA ASP A 25 -10.48 -26.35 -13.83
C ASP A 25 -11.03 -27.11 -12.61
N LEU A 26 -12.33 -27.01 -12.40
CA LEU A 26 -13.04 -27.82 -11.41
C LEU A 26 -13.65 -29.04 -12.11
N GLU A 27 -13.11 -30.21 -11.83
CA GLU A 27 -13.56 -31.47 -12.38
C GLU A 27 -14.31 -32.30 -11.33
N VAL A 28 -15.43 -32.88 -11.71
CA VAL A 28 -16.20 -33.84 -10.90
C VAL A 28 -16.60 -35.01 -11.82
N ASP A 29 -16.26 -36.23 -11.42
CA ASP A 29 -16.55 -37.46 -12.16
C ASP A 29 -16.07 -37.39 -13.63
N ASP A 30 -14.81 -37.02 -13.87
CA ASP A 30 -14.18 -36.82 -15.19
C ASP A 30 -14.90 -35.78 -16.10
N ARG A 31 -15.66 -34.86 -15.52
CA ARG A 31 -16.32 -33.77 -16.22
C ARG A 31 -15.87 -32.44 -15.67
N THR A 32 -15.36 -31.57 -16.53
CA THR A 32 -15.08 -30.18 -16.16
C THR A 32 -16.41 -29.47 -15.93
N LEU A 33 -16.66 -29.04 -14.69
CA LEU A 33 -17.86 -28.27 -14.33
C LEU A 33 -17.65 -26.77 -14.50
N ASN A 34 -16.45 -26.30 -14.25
CA ASN A 34 -16.11 -24.90 -14.28
C ASN A 34 -14.64 -24.70 -14.65
N SER A 35 -14.36 -23.71 -15.49
CA SER A 35 -13.02 -23.30 -15.86
C SER A 35 -12.84 -21.82 -15.52
N VAL A 36 -11.74 -21.49 -14.86
CA VAL A 36 -11.33 -20.13 -14.54
C VAL A 36 -10.06 -19.82 -15.32
N ASP A 37 -10.08 -18.77 -16.12
CA ASP A 37 -8.95 -18.37 -16.95
C ASP A 37 -7.80 -17.78 -16.12
N ASP A 38 -6.57 -17.92 -16.64
CA ASP A 38 -5.40 -17.18 -16.15
C ASP A 38 -5.61 -15.68 -16.28
N ASP A 39 -5.16 -14.93 -15.28
CA ASP A 39 -5.17 -13.46 -15.34
C ASP A 39 -3.79 -12.89 -14.97
N PHE A 40 -3.32 -11.95 -15.76
CA PHE A 40 -2.03 -11.30 -15.62
C PHE A 40 -2.23 -9.80 -15.45
N LEU A 41 -1.89 -9.26 -14.31
CA LEU A 41 -2.10 -7.86 -13.98
C LEU A 41 -0.77 -7.15 -13.77
N ASN A 42 -0.60 -6.00 -14.41
CA ASN A 42 0.56 -5.15 -14.26
C ASN A 42 0.12 -3.74 -13.86
N ILE A 43 0.59 -3.30 -12.70
CA ILE A 43 0.23 -2.01 -12.12
C ILE A 43 1.50 -1.21 -11.89
N VAL A 44 1.52 0.03 -12.35
CA VAL A 44 2.57 1.00 -12.06
C VAL A 44 1.98 2.13 -11.22
N GLN A 45 2.59 2.42 -10.08
CA GLN A 45 2.19 3.48 -9.17
C GLN A 45 3.31 4.53 -9.06
N PHE A 46 2.92 5.79 -8.91
CA PHE A 46 3.83 6.94 -8.78
C PHE A 46 3.58 7.67 -7.44
N PRO A 47 4.01 7.09 -6.29
CA PRO A 47 3.89 7.79 -5.03
C PRO A 47 4.67 9.10 -5.06
N THR A 48 3.99 10.20 -4.78
CA THR A 48 4.57 11.54 -4.74
C THR A 48 4.03 12.28 -3.54
N GLY A 49 4.92 12.81 -2.70
CA GLY A 49 4.51 13.40 -1.44
C GLY A 49 5.55 14.29 -0.81
N VAL A 50 5.26 14.67 0.43
CA VAL A 50 6.12 15.51 1.26
C VAL A 50 6.16 14.96 2.67
N THR A 51 7.37 14.74 3.17
CA THR A 51 7.62 14.44 4.58
C THR A 51 8.08 15.71 5.30
N LEU A 52 7.46 15.96 6.45
CA LEU A 52 7.80 17.03 7.38
C LEU A 52 8.38 16.40 8.65
N THR A 53 9.54 16.87 9.09
CA THR A 53 10.15 16.37 10.33
C THR A 53 10.83 17.51 11.10
N LYS A 54 10.93 17.33 12.41
CA LYS A 54 11.62 18.26 13.28
C LYS A 54 12.42 17.51 14.34
N ASN A 55 13.58 18.04 14.73
CA ASN A 55 14.32 17.58 15.88
C ASN A 55 14.11 18.54 17.04
N ILE A 56 13.65 18.04 18.18
CA ILE A 56 13.39 18.81 19.40
C ILE A 56 14.22 18.19 20.53
N ALA A 57 15.22 18.94 21.00
CA ALA A 57 16.01 18.54 22.16
C ALA A 57 15.34 19.06 23.45
N ALA A 58 14.94 18.19 24.35
CA ALA A 58 14.30 18.54 25.60
C ALA A 58 14.68 17.57 26.72
N GLY A 59 15.27 18.07 27.81
CA GLY A 59 15.58 17.27 29.02
C GLY A 59 16.46 16.04 28.75
N GLY A 60 17.39 16.12 27.81
CA GLY A 60 18.27 15.00 27.43
C GLY A 60 17.61 13.99 26.49
N TRP A 61 16.38 14.23 26.04
CA TRP A 61 15.69 13.50 24.99
C TRP A 61 15.80 14.24 23.67
N ASN A 62 15.89 13.48 22.58
CA ASN A 62 15.71 13.98 21.24
C ASN A 62 14.36 13.46 20.71
N ILE A 63 13.43 14.37 20.50
CA ILE A 63 12.05 14.07 20.07
C ILE A 63 11.93 14.43 18.59
N LYS A 64 11.50 13.47 17.76
CA LYS A 64 11.36 13.65 16.31
C LYS A 64 9.91 13.41 15.89
N PRO A 65 9.06 14.43 15.88
CA PRO A 65 7.77 14.35 15.19
C PRO A 65 7.99 14.28 13.67
N GLN A 66 7.19 13.47 13.01
CA GLN A 66 7.21 13.26 11.57
C GLN A 66 5.80 13.20 11.02
N PHE A 67 5.57 13.88 9.91
CA PHE A 67 4.33 13.80 9.13
C PHE A 67 4.66 13.55 7.68
N ASP A 68 3.88 12.72 7.03
CA ASP A 68 3.96 12.48 5.58
C ASP A 68 2.58 12.57 4.97
N ALA A 69 2.51 13.14 3.78
CA ALA A 69 1.30 13.16 2.97
C ALA A 69 1.69 12.90 1.52
N SER A 70 1.05 11.93 0.90
CA SER A 70 1.36 11.49 -0.47
C SER A 70 0.11 11.22 -1.26
N ILE A 71 0.20 11.46 -2.57
CA ILE A 71 -0.75 10.99 -3.58
C ILE A 71 -0.10 9.87 -4.38
N ILE A 72 -0.85 8.83 -4.69
CA ILE A 72 -0.35 7.61 -5.36
C ILE A 72 -1.24 7.34 -6.58
N PRO A 73 -1.02 8.02 -7.71
CA PRO A 73 -1.67 7.66 -8.96
C PRO A 73 -1.17 6.30 -9.44
N ALA A 74 -2.10 5.50 -9.98
CA ALA A 74 -1.85 4.17 -10.52
C ALA A 74 -2.29 4.10 -11.97
N VAL A 75 -1.49 3.42 -12.80
CA VAL A 75 -1.78 3.13 -14.21
C VAL A 75 -1.56 1.64 -14.50
N GLY A 76 -2.24 1.10 -15.50
CA GLY A 76 -2.19 -0.31 -15.88
C GLY A 76 -3.47 -1.05 -15.54
N ASP A 77 -3.34 -2.33 -15.21
CA ASP A 77 -4.47 -3.25 -14.99
C ASP A 77 -5.04 -3.08 -13.58
N THR A 78 -5.71 -1.97 -13.32
CA THR A 78 -6.31 -1.68 -12.01
C THR A 78 -7.55 -2.50 -11.70
N LYS A 79 -8.07 -3.26 -12.70
CA LYS A 79 -9.25 -4.12 -12.58
C LYS A 79 -8.98 -5.48 -13.20
N THR A 80 -9.36 -6.54 -12.53
CA THR A 80 -9.38 -7.89 -13.09
C THR A 80 -10.75 -8.22 -13.65
N LYS A 81 -10.75 -9.05 -14.70
CA LYS A 81 -11.93 -9.70 -15.27
C LYS A 81 -11.70 -11.21 -15.20
N THR A 82 -12.30 -11.88 -14.26
CA THR A 82 -12.29 -13.33 -14.22
C THR A 82 -13.48 -13.84 -15.02
N ARG A 83 -13.21 -14.58 -16.09
CA ARG A 83 -14.24 -15.27 -16.86
C ARG A 83 -14.44 -16.65 -16.25
N VAL A 84 -15.70 -16.98 -16.00
CA VAL A 84 -16.11 -18.28 -15.49
C VAL A 84 -17.01 -18.92 -16.53
N THR A 85 -16.56 -20.04 -17.10
CA THR A 85 -17.31 -20.83 -18.08
C THR A 85 -17.90 -22.05 -17.40
N TYR A 86 -19.19 -22.24 -17.52
CA TYR A 86 -19.91 -23.40 -16.97
C TYR A 86 -20.12 -24.46 -18.05
N SER A 87 -19.59 -25.67 -17.84
CA SER A 87 -19.81 -26.80 -18.76
C SER A 87 -21.24 -27.29 -18.69
N GLY A 88 -21.92 -27.32 -19.84
CA GLY A 88 -23.29 -27.84 -19.96
C GLY A 88 -24.40 -26.82 -20.03
N ILE A 89 -24.07 -25.54 -19.87
CA ILE A 89 -24.96 -24.41 -20.12
C ILE A 89 -24.12 -23.39 -20.91
N ASP A 90 -24.63 -22.86 -22.04
CA ASP A 90 -24.01 -21.76 -22.76
C ASP A 90 -24.12 -20.44 -21.92
N ALA A 91 -23.55 -20.47 -20.72
CA ALA A 91 -23.53 -19.34 -19.82
C ALA A 91 -22.06 -18.99 -19.50
N GLU A 92 -21.64 -17.81 -19.93
CA GLU A 92 -20.41 -17.17 -19.50
C GLU A 92 -20.77 -16.08 -18.49
N ASP A 93 -20.15 -16.09 -17.34
CA ASP A 93 -20.22 -14.96 -16.39
C ASP A 93 -18.85 -14.33 -16.24
N SER A 94 -18.83 -13.02 -16.09
CA SER A 94 -17.58 -12.27 -15.89
C SER A 94 -17.64 -11.50 -14.58
N ILE A 95 -16.82 -11.91 -13.63
CA ILE A 95 -16.64 -11.21 -12.37
C ILE A 95 -15.59 -10.13 -12.58
N ARG A 96 -15.94 -8.87 -12.31
CA ARG A 96 -15.01 -7.74 -12.33
C ARG A 96 -14.71 -7.32 -10.91
N ASN A 97 -13.44 -7.36 -10.55
CA ASN A 97 -12.96 -6.85 -9.27
C ASN A 97 -12.01 -5.66 -9.49
N THR A 98 -12.14 -4.64 -8.67
CA THR A 98 -11.15 -3.56 -8.61
C THR A 98 -10.01 -4.03 -7.71
N ILE A 99 -8.80 -4.09 -8.26
CA ILE A 99 -7.58 -4.49 -7.53
C ILE A 99 -6.97 -3.30 -6.81
N THR A 100 -6.98 -2.13 -7.48
CA THR A 100 -6.54 -0.88 -6.89
C THR A 100 -7.27 0.27 -7.55
N ASP A 101 -7.48 1.34 -6.82
CA ASP A 101 -8.03 2.56 -7.39
C ASP A 101 -6.97 3.29 -8.23
N THR A 102 -7.43 4.06 -9.21
CA THR A 102 -6.56 4.87 -10.07
C THR A 102 -5.78 5.93 -9.30
N VAL A 103 -6.30 6.35 -8.15
CA VAL A 103 -5.65 7.31 -7.25
C VAL A 103 -5.92 6.89 -5.81
N SER A 104 -4.85 6.79 -5.03
CA SER A 104 -4.90 6.61 -3.58
C SER A 104 -4.17 7.75 -2.88
N TRP A 105 -4.53 8.00 -1.63
CA TRP A 105 -3.88 8.96 -0.76
C TRP A 105 -3.25 8.23 0.41
N SER A 106 -2.07 8.65 0.83
CA SER A 106 -1.50 8.14 2.06
C SER A 106 -1.09 9.27 2.99
N GLY A 107 -1.26 9.01 4.28
CA GLY A 107 -0.81 9.89 5.35
C GLY A 107 -0.10 9.10 6.44
N MET A 108 0.93 9.70 7.04
CA MET A 108 1.61 9.13 8.19
C MET A 108 1.85 10.22 9.22
N ALA A 109 1.60 9.88 10.49
CA ALA A 109 2.00 10.67 11.63
C ALA A 109 2.86 9.81 12.56
N GLY A 110 4.07 10.26 12.85
CA GLY A 110 5.04 9.55 13.66
C GLY A 110 5.62 10.40 14.76
N LEU A 111 6.02 9.75 15.86
CA LEU A 111 6.73 10.37 16.96
C LEU A 111 7.82 9.43 17.44
N GLN A 112 9.06 9.89 17.41
CA GLN A 112 10.21 9.13 17.87
C GLN A 112 10.88 9.84 19.03
N PHE A 113 11.25 9.08 20.05
CA PHE A 113 11.96 9.52 21.24
C PHE A 113 13.30 8.80 21.33
N GLU A 114 14.39 9.55 21.40
CA GLU A 114 15.75 9.00 21.55
C GLU A 114 16.39 9.53 22.81
N LYS A 115 17.04 8.64 23.59
CA LYS A 115 17.87 9.00 24.74
C LYS A 115 19.01 8.03 24.91
N GLY A 116 20.26 8.49 24.68
CA GLY A 116 21.42 7.61 24.67
C GLY A 116 21.25 6.52 23.61
N ASP A 117 21.36 5.25 24.06
CA ASP A 117 21.27 4.08 23.21
C ASP A 117 19.83 3.58 22.98
N PHE A 118 18.85 4.27 23.57
CA PHE A 118 17.45 3.85 23.56
C PHE A 118 16.61 4.71 22.61
N THR A 119 15.84 4.07 21.76
CA THR A 119 14.90 4.72 20.83
C THR A 119 13.54 4.05 20.91
N VAL A 120 12.50 4.84 21.08
CA VAL A 120 11.09 4.42 20.98
C VAL A 120 10.41 5.24 19.90
N GLY A 121 9.66 4.60 19.03
CA GLY A 121 8.89 5.28 18.00
C GLY A 121 7.49 4.70 17.89
N VAL A 122 6.50 5.56 17.69
CA VAL A 122 5.13 5.19 17.34
C VAL A 122 4.77 5.88 16.03
N ASN A 123 4.15 5.13 15.11
CA ASN A 123 3.69 5.66 13.85
C ASN A 123 2.25 5.21 13.60
N TYR A 124 1.44 6.10 13.12
CA TYR A 124 0.12 5.86 12.56
C TYR A 124 0.16 6.12 11.06
N ASN A 125 -0.30 5.17 10.28
CA ASN A 125 -0.39 5.27 8.83
C ASN A 125 -1.84 5.08 8.40
N ILE A 126 -2.26 5.86 7.44
CA ILE A 126 -3.55 5.73 6.76
C ILE A 126 -3.31 5.75 5.25
N GLN A 127 -3.93 4.82 4.55
CA GLN A 127 -4.03 4.86 3.10
C GLN A 127 -5.51 4.80 2.74
N ALA A 128 -5.96 5.71 1.91
CA ALA A 128 -7.36 5.81 1.51
C ALA A 128 -7.48 5.94 -0.01
N SER A 129 -8.49 5.31 -0.55
CA SER A 129 -8.89 5.40 -1.95
C SER A 129 -10.42 5.49 -2.03
N THR A 130 -10.99 5.44 -3.23
CA THR A 130 -12.46 5.51 -3.40
C THR A 130 -13.19 4.31 -2.77
N HIS A 131 -12.54 3.12 -2.76
CA HIS A 131 -13.18 1.87 -2.38
C HIS A 131 -12.55 1.21 -1.14
N GLU A 132 -11.41 1.71 -0.67
CA GLU A 132 -10.64 1.08 0.39
C GLU A 132 -10.04 2.11 1.34
N THR A 133 -9.97 1.76 2.62
CA THR A 133 -9.27 2.54 3.64
C THR A 133 -8.52 1.59 4.57
N ASP A 134 -7.21 1.69 4.54
CA ASP A 134 -6.30 0.93 5.39
C ASP A 134 -5.71 1.81 6.48
N GLN A 135 -5.64 1.27 7.69
CA GLN A 135 -5.04 1.95 8.84
C GLN A 135 -4.09 1.00 9.56
N ASN A 136 -2.93 1.52 9.91
CA ASN A 136 -1.92 0.76 10.63
C ASN A 136 -1.30 1.60 11.72
N VAL A 137 -1.11 0.99 12.90
CA VAL A 137 -0.32 1.55 14.00
C VAL A 137 0.90 0.66 14.21
N SER A 138 2.08 1.25 14.26
CA SER A 138 3.33 0.54 14.53
C SER A 138 4.08 1.13 15.71
N LEU A 139 4.67 0.27 16.54
CA LEU A 139 5.56 0.61 17.65
C LEU A 139 6.94 0.04 17.36
N ASN A 140 7.96 0.87 17.45
CA ASN A 140 9.35 0.50 17.27
C ASN A 140 10.13 0.71 18.55
N LEU A 141 10.94 -0.26 18.95
CA LEU A 141 11.81 -0.24 20.10
C LEU A 141 13.19 -0.66 19.64
N VAL A 142 14.19 0.21 19.81
CA VAL A 142 15.57 -0.06 19.44
C VAL A 142 16.49 0.25 20.61
N TYR A 143 17.34 -0.69 20.96
CA TYR A 143 18.42 -0.51 21.90
C TYR A 143 19.77 -0.83 21.21
N LYS A 144 20.71 0.09 21.29
CA LYS A 144 22.08 -0.10 20.75
C LYS A 144 22.98 -0.50 21.91
N PHE A 145 23.68 -1.59 21.78
CA PHE A 145 24.66 -2.11 22.75
C PHE A 145 26.05 -2.18 22.15
#